data_d793b228f9015653fd54b78ace628e37
#
_entry.id   d793b228f9015653fd54b78ace628e37
#
_cell.length_a   1.000
_cell.length_b   1.000
_cell.length_c   1.000
_cell.angle_alpha   90.00
_cell.angle_beta   90.00
_cell.angle_gamma   90.00
#
_symmetry.space_group_name_H-M   'P 1'
#
loop_
_entity.id
_entity.type
_entity.pdbx_description
1 polymer ?
#
loop_
_entity_poly.entity_id
_entity_poly.type
_entity_poly.pdbx_seq_one_letter_code
_entity_poly.pdbx_strand_id
1 'polypeptide(L)'
;MTVTEKTQRFTALKPEISQLIKTHASDADQAMQGICDLLQSHISYYNWVGFYFKNGDKPELKLRVFAGEPTDHTVIPFGKGICGQVAESNANFVVPDIKGQDNYIACSIDVKSEIVVPLFVEGENIGQIDIDSHVLNPFTPEDEDFLEFINREVATLF
;
A
#
# COMPACT_ATOMS: atom_id res chain seq x y z
N MET A 1 17.79 -4.65 -3.14
CA MET A 1 18.37 -3.46 -2.47
C MET A 1 18.85 -3.83 -1.08
N THR A 2 19.99 -3.31 -0.69
CA THR A 2 20.47 -3.42 0.69
C THR A 2 19.65 -2.49 1.60
N VAL A 3 19.73 -2.69 2.92
CA VAL A 3 19.09 -1.81 3.92
C VAL A 3 19.57 -0.38 3.76
N THR A 4 20.89 -0.18 3.51
CA THR A 4 21.45 1.16 3.29
C THR A 4 20.86 1.82 2.05
N GLU A 5 20.75 1.09 0.94
CA GLU A 5 20.15 1.59 -0.31
C GLU A 5 18.67 1.95 -0.10
N LYS A 6 17.92 1.12 0.63
CA LYS A 6 16.52 1.42 0.98
C LYS A 6 16.42 2.71 1.78
N THR A 7 17.22 2.84 2.83
CA THR A 7 17.22 4.03 3.70
C THR A 7 17.49 5.30 2.90
N GLN A 8 18.48 5.26 2.02
CA GLN A 8 18.82 6.39 1.14
C GLN A 8 17.67 6.72 0.20
N ARG A 9 17.09 5.69 -0.46
CA ARG A 9 15.99 5.88 -1.39
C ARG A 9 14.75 6.43 -0.71
N PHE A 10 14.35 5.85 0.42
CA PHE A 10 13.17 6.28 1.15
C PHE A 10 13.34 7.70 1.70
N THR A 11 14.52 8.02 2.23
CA THR A 11 14.83 9.38 2.71
C THR A 11 14.70 10.39 1.57
N ALA A 12 15.17 10.05 0.37
CA ALA A 12 15.09 10.95 -0.80
C ALA A 12 13.64 11.14 -1.28
N LEU A 13 12.78 10.13 -1.14
CA LEU A 13 11.39 10.19 -1.60
C LEU A 13 10.46 10.91 -0.63
N LYS A 14 10.77 10.95 0.66
CA LYS A 14 9.89 11.57 1.68
C LYS A 14 9.53 13.02 1.37
N PRO A 15 10.46 13.92 1.00
CA PRO A 15 10.09 15.30 0.63
C PRO A 15 9.16 15.36 -0.59
N GLU A 16 9.35 14.47 -1.56
CA GLU A 16 8.51 14.41 -2.76
C GLU A 16 7.09 13.99 -2.42
N ILE A 17 6.94 13.03 -1.49
CA ILE A 17 5.63 12.59 -0.99
C ILE A 17 4.93 13.75 -0.27
N SER A 18 5.61 14.42 0.64
CA SER A 18 5.07 15.58 1.36
C SER A 18 4.67 16.69 0.39
N GLN A 19 5.44 16.91 -0.68
CA GLN A 19 5.12 17.90 -1.70
C GLN A 19 3.84 17.54 -2.48
N LEU A 20 3.66 16.25 -2.82
CA LEU A 20 2.44 15.78 -3.48
C LEU A 20 1.20 16.06 -2.62
N ILE A 21 1.29 15.80 -1.32
CA ILE A 21 0.21 16.08 -0.37
C ILE A 21 -0.14 17.58 -0.36
N LYS A 22 0.86 18.45 -0.33
CA LYS A 22 0.64 19.91 -0.32
C LYS A 22 0.06 20.40 -1.64
N THR A 23 0.61 19.94 -2.77
CA THR A 23 0.20 20.36 -4.11
C THR A 23 -1.24 19.98 -4.39
N HIS A 24 -1.68 18.79 -3.92
CA HIS A 24 -3.00 18.25 -4.19
C HIS A 24 -3.88 18.16 -2.93
N ALA A 25 -3.72 19.14 -2.01
CA ALA A 25 -4.45 19.13 -0.74
C ALA A 25 -5.98 19.12 -0.88
N SER A 26 -6.51 19.62 -2.01
CA SER A 26 -7.93 19.64 -2.30
C SER A 26 -8.43 18.44 -3.11
N ASP A 27 -7.54 17.55 -3.51
CA ASP A 27 -7.86 16.35 -4.33
C ASP A 27 -7.05 15.17 -3.84
N ALA A 28 -7.61 14.44 -2.88
CA ALA A 28 -6.95 13.29 -2.25
C ALA A 28 -6.60 12.20 -3.26
N ASP A 29 -7.47 11.94 -4.24
CA ASP A 29 -7.21 10.91 -5.25
C ASP A 29 -5.99 11.27 -6.10
N GLN A 30 -5.86 12.52 -6.48
CA GLN A 30 -4.72 12.97 -7.28
C GLN A 30 -3.42 12.89 -6.48
N ALA A 31 -3.45 13.27 -5.20
CA ALA A 31 -2.29 13.13 -4.32
C ALA A 31 -1.85 11.67 -4.19
N MET A 32 -2.79 10.77 -3.91
CA MET A 32 -2.52 9.35 -3.76
C MET A 32 -2.07 8.69 -5.05
N GLN A 33 -2.67 9.06 -6.19
CA GLN A 33 -2.22 8.56 -7.48
C GLN A 33 -0.77 8.96 -7.77
N GLY A 34 -0.42 10.20 -7.46
CA GLY A 34 0.96 10.69 -7.59
C GLY A 34 1.93 9.89 -6.72
N ILE A 35 1.52 9.53 -5.50
CA ILE A 35 2.32 8.67 -4.61
C ILE A 35 2.48 7.27 -5.20
N CYS A 36 1.40 6.65 -5.67
CA CYS A 36 1.47 5.33 -6.31
C CYS A 36 2.44 5.32 -7.48
N ASP A 37 2.34 6.31 -8.36
CA ASP A 37 3.21 6.44 -9.54
C ASP A 37 4.68 6.63 -9.13
N LEU A 38 4.93 7.47 -8.12
CA LEU A 38 6.27 7.73 -7.60
C LEU A 38 6.91 6.47 -7.04
N LEU A 39 6.20 5.74 -6.20
CA LEU A 39 6.71 4.52 -5.57
C LEU A 39 6.97 3.42 -6.61
N GLN A 40 6.02 3.18 -7.50
CA GLN A 40 6.14 2.13 -8.51
C GLN A 40 7.29 2.40 -9.48
N SER A 41 7.54 3.65 -9.84
CA SER A 41 8.61 4.01 -10.77
C SER A 41 10.00 4.09 -10.12
N HIS A 42 10.11 4.33 -8.81
CA HIS A 42 11.39 4.57 -8.13
C HIS A 42 11.86 3.41 -7.25
N ILE A 43 10.99 2.45 -6.94
CA ILE A 43 11.34 1.30 -6.09
C ILE A 43 11.15 0.03 -6.92
N SER A 44 12.25 -0.59 -7.32
CA SER A 44 12.26 -1.68 -8.31
C SER A 44 11.41 -2.90 -7.93
N TYR A 45 11.24 -3.16 -6.64
CA TYR A 45 10.46 -4.30 -6.17
C TYR A 45 9.03 -3.92 -5.73
N TYR A 46 8.61 -2.66 -5.95
CA TYR A 46 7.22 -2.22 -5.78
C TYR A 46 6.55 -2.30 -7.17
N ASN A 47 6.13 -3.50 -7.54
CA ASN A 47 5.63 -3.75 -8.90
C ASN A 47 4.19 -3.29 -9.08
N TRP A 48 3.40 -3.33 -8.01
CA TRP A 48 2.05 -2.79 -7.96
C TRP A 48 1.85 -2.06 -6.64
N VAL A 49 1.29 -0.86 -6.70
CA VAL A 49 1.04 0.00 -5.52
C VAL A 49 -0.39 0.51 -5.62
N GLY A 50 -1.17 0.32 -4.57
CA GLY A 50 -2.54 0.81 -4.55
C GLY A 50 -3.04 1.20 -3.17
N PHE A 51 -4.10 1.99 -3.15
CA PHE A 51 -4.82 2.35 -1.94
C PHE A 51 -6.24 1.81 -2.01
N TYR A 52 -6.61 1.03 -1.00
CA TYR A 52 -7.97 0.57 -0.77
C TYR A 52 -8.57 1.33 0.40
N PHE A 53 -9.86 1.61 0.33
CA PHE A 53 -10.60 2.26 1.42
C PHE A 53 -11.86 1.49 1.75
N LYS A 54 -12.28 1.55 3.01
CA LYS A 54 -13.57 0.99 3.45
C LYS A 54 -14.69 1.65 2.66
N ASN A 55 -15.62 0.83 2.17
CA ASN A 55 -16.73 1.30 1.31
C ASN A 55 -17.94 1.64 2.18
N GLY A 56 -17.91 2.82 2.81
CA GLY A 56 -18.96 3.26 3.72
C GLY A 56 -19.12 2.29 4.88
N ASP A 57 -20.36 1.87 5.18
CA ASP A 57 -20.66 0.93 6.27
C ASP A 57 -20.61 -0.54 5.82
N LYS A 58 -20.30 -0.81 4.57
CA LYS A 58 -20.22 -2.17 4.06
C LYS A 58 -18.93 -2.84 4.53
N PRO A 59 -18.95 -4.16 4.84
CA PRO A 59 -17.76 -4.89 5.28
C PRO A 59 -16.87 -5.26 4.08
N GLU A 60 -16.44 -4.28 3.33
CA GLU A 60 -15.63 -4.44 2.14
C GLU A 60 -14.69 -3.25 1.92
N LEU A 61 -13.61 -3.50 1.18
CA LEU A 61 -12.67 -2.50 0.70
C LEU A 61 -12.94 -2.21 -0.76
N LYS A 62 -12.73 -0.96 -1.17
CA LYS A 62 -12.83 -0.54 -2.57
C LYS A 62 -11.50 0.08 -3.01
N LEU A 63 -10.99 -0.37 -4.16
CA LEU A 63 -9.78 0.20 -4.76
C LEU A 63 -10.07 1.61 -5.22
N ARG A 64 -9.21 2.54 -4.83
CA ARG A 64 -9.40 3.96 -5.13
C ARG A 64 -8.42 4.47 -6.19
N VAL A 65 -7.13 4.19 -6.01
CA VAL A 65 -6.08 4.54 -6.98
C VAL A 65 -5.02 3.46 -6.98
N PHE A 66 -4.28 3.31 -8.07
CA PHE A 66 -3.18 2.34 -8.16
C PHE A 66 -2.21 2.70 -9.30
N ALA A 67 -1.02 2.11 -9.23
CA ALA A 67 -0.01 2.11 -10.29
C ALA A 67 0.47 0.68 -10.50
N GLY A 68 0.60 0.27 -11.74
CA GLY A 68 0.95 -1.09 -12.15
C GLY A 68 -0.11 -1.68 -13.05
N GLU A 69 -0.11 -3.00 -13.21
CA GLU A 69 -1.08 -3.67 -14.07
C GLU A 69 -2.51 -3.55 -13.51
N PRO A 70 -3.52 -3.39 -14.38
CA PRO A 70 -4.92 -3.41 -13.93
C PRO A 70 -5.27 -4.70 -13.19
N THR A 71 -6.15 -4.59 -12.20
CA THR A 71 -6.62 -5.72 -11.40
C THR A 71 -8.14 -5.82 -11.46
N ASP A 72 -8.66 -7.06 -11.39
CA ASP A 72 -10.09 -7.32 -11.26
C ASP A 72 -10.55 -7.19 -9.80
N HIS A 73 -9.63 -7.15 -8.85
CA HIS A 73 -9.92 -7.08 -7.41
C HIS A 73 -10.14 -5.64 -6.96
N THR A 74 -11.21 -5.01 -7.46
CA THR A 74 -11.56 -3.63 -7.13
C THR A 74 -12.41 -3.53 -5.85
N VAL A 75 -13.06 -4.62 -5.44
CA VAL A 75 -13.82 -4.72 -4.20
C VAL A 75 -13.37 -6.00 -3.49
N ILE A 76 -12.93 -5.88 -2.24
CA ILE A 76 -12.43 -7.00 -1.44
C ILE A 76 -13.22 -7.08 -0.15
N PRO A 77 -13.94 -8.19 0.09
CA PRO A 77 -14.63 -8.40 1.37
C PRO A 77 -13.64 -8.46 2.54
N PHE A 78 -14.04 -7.95 3.70
CA PHE A 78 -13.23 -8.09 4.92
C PHE A 78 -12.98 -9.57 5.20
N GLY A 79 -11.77 -9.87 5.66
CA GLY A 79 -11.34 -11.24 5.94
C GLY A 79 -10.84 -12.01 4.72
N LYS A 80 -10.99 -11.49 3.51
CA LYS A 80 -10.54 -12.13 2.27
C LYS A 80 -9.20 -11.58 1.79
N GLY A 81 -8.27 -12.49 1.44
CA GLY A 81 -6.94 -12.12 0.99
C GLY A 81 -6.15 -11.39 2.08
N ILE A 82 -5.00 -10.85 1.70
CA ILE A 82 -4.14 -10.10 2.63
C ILE A 82 -4.81 -8.77 3.00
N CYS A 83 -5.32 -8.04 2.03
CA CYS A 83 -6.01 -6.76 2.24
C CYS A 83 -7.23 -6.91 3.16
N GLY A 84 -8.07 -7.90 2.92
CA GLY A 84 -9.26 -8.13 3.75
C GLY A 84 -8.92 -8.49 5.19
N GLN A 85 -7.84 -9.24 5.39
CA GLN A 85 -7.35 -9.58 6.74
C GLN A 85 -6.85 -8.34 7.48
N VAL A 86 -6.15 -7.42 6.80
CA VAL A 86 -5.66 -6.17 7.41
C VAL A 86 -6.82 -5.24 7.77
N ALA A 87 -7.89 -5.23 7.00
CA ALA A 87 -9.09 -4.47 7.32
C ALA A 87 -9.68 -4.88 8.67
N GLU A 88 -9.53 -6.14 9.06
CA GLU A 88 -10.03 -6.68 10.33
C GLU A 88 -9.00 -6.59 11.45
N SER A 89 -7.72 -6.92 11.16
CA SER A 89 -6.66 -7.01 12.18
C SER A 89 -6.14 -5.66 12.66
N ASN A 90 -6.24 -4.62 11.83
CA ASN A 90 -5.67 -3.28 12.10
C ASN A 90 -4.15 -3.29 12.27
N ALA A 91 -3.47 -4.32 11.75
CA ALA A 91 -2.03 -4.48 11.87
C ALA A 91 -1.38 -4.64 10.49
N ASN A 92 -0.12 -4.26 10.37
CA ASN A 92 0.65 -4.51 9.15
C ASN A 92 0.70 -6.01 8.87
N PHE A 93 0.67 -6.39 7.60
CA PHE A 93 0.85 -7.77 7.18
C PHE A 93 1.94 -7.82 6.12
N VAL A 94 3.07 -8.44 6.47
CA VAL A 94 4.20 -8.66 5.57
C VAL A 94 4.21 -10.13 5.17
N VAL A 95 4.05 -10.40 3.87
CA VAL A 95 3.99 -11.76 3.33
C VAL A 95 5.20 -11.96 2.42
N PRO A 96 6.26 -12.62 2.91
CA PRO A 96 7.49 -12.81 2.12
C PRO A 96 7.31 -13.76 0.94
N ASP A 97 6.37 -14.71 1.03
CA ASP A 97 6.03 -15.64 -0.04
C ASP A 97 4.53 -15.95 0.02
N ILE A 98 3.80 -15.52 -1.01
CA ILE A 98 2.34 -15.71 -1.07
C ILE A 98 1.92 -17.17 -1.14
N LYS A 99 2.80 -18.07 -1.59
CA LYS A 99 2.51 -19.51 -1.65
C LYS A 99 2.22 -20.13 -0.31
N GLY A 100 2.66 -19.49 0.79
CA GLY A 100 2.38 -19.93 2.15
C GLY A 100 1.03 -19.46 2.68
N GLN A 101 0.23 -18.72 1.89
CA GLN A 101 -1.03 -18.14 2.34
C GLN A 101 -2.23 -18.91 1.75
N ASP A 102 -3.03 -19.51 2.60
CA ASP A 102 -4.26 -20.21 2.20
C ASP A 102 -5.36 -19.24 1.77
N ASN A 103 -5.38 -18.04 2.35
CA ASN A 103 -6.35 -16.98 2.08
C ASN A 103 -5.69 -15.85 1.29
N TYR A 104 -5.38 -16.12 0.02
CA TYR A 104 -4.73 -15.15 -0.86
C TYR A 104 -5.57 -14.91 -2.11
N ILE A 105 -5.69 -13.63 -2.49
CA ILE A 105 -6.34 -13.20 -3.74
C ILE A 105 -5.25 -12.67 -4.66
N ALA A 106 -4.92 -13.43 -5.70
CA ALA A 106 -3.87 -13.06 -6.64
C ALA A 106 -4.33 -11.92 -7.58
N CYS A 107 -3.55 -10.85 -7.67
CA CYS A 107 -3.74 -9.79 -8.67
C CYS A 107 -3.07 -10.15 -10.00
N SER A 108 -2.00 -10.94 -9.95
CA SER A 108 -1.23 -11.39 -11.11
C SER A 108 -0.51 -12.69 -10.76
N ILE A 109 -0.25 -13.53 -11.77
CA ILE A 109 0.53 -14.76 -11.59
C ILE A 109 1.99 -14.49 -11.25
N ASP A 110 2.49 -13.27 -11.53
CA ASP A 110 3.87 -12.87 -11.29
C ASP A 110 4.11 -12.38 -9.86
N VAL A 111 3.07 -12.14 -9.08
CA VAL A 111 3.18 -11.70 -7.70
C VAL A 111 3.76 -12.83 -6.85
N LYS A 112 4.80 -12.52 -6.08
CA LYS A 112 5.49 -13.48 -5.20
C LYS A 112 5.42 -13.08 -3.73
N SER A 113 5.27 -11.81 -3.44
CA SER A 113 5.19 -11.28 -2.07
C SER A 113 4.29 -10.07 -2.03
N GLU A 114 3.83 -9.74 -0.82
CA GLU A 114 2.93 -8.60 -0.60
C GLU A 114 3.17 -7.99 0.77
N ILE A 115 2.99 -6.67 0.87
CA ILE A 115 2.92 -5.95 2.15
C ILE A 115 1.70 -5.05 2.13
N VAL A 116 0.94 -5.07 3.23
CA VAL A 116 -0.21 -4.20 3.42
C VAL A 116 -0.07 -3.48 4.75
N VAL A 117 -0.25 -2.16 4.73
CA VAL A 117 -0.14 -1.31 5.92
C VAL A 117 -1.44 -0.51 6.07
N PRO A 118 -2.14 -0.64 7.22
CA PRO A 118 -3.41 0.08 7.42
C PRO A 118 -3.18 1.59 7.53
N LEU A 119 -4.21 2.35 7.12
CA LEU A 119 -4.22 3.80 7.17
C LEU A 119 -5.22 4.25 8.22
N PHE A 120 -4.71 4.96 9.24
CA PHE A 120 -5.52 5.42 10.35
C PHE A 120 -5.77 6.93 10.27
N VAL A 121 -7.01 7.32 10.50
CA VAL A 121 -7.40 8.72 10.70
C VAL A 121 -8.08 8.81 12.07
N GLU A 122 -7.52 9.62 12.95
CA GLU A 122 -8.03 9.76 14.33
C GLU A 122 -8.19 8.41 15.05
N GLY A 123 -7.22 7.51 14.83
CA GLY A 123 -7.21 6.18 15.45
C GLY A 123 -8.11 5.14 14.79
N GLU A 124 -8.85 5.51 13.75
CA GLU A 124 -9.72 4.59 13.03
C GLU A 124 -9.06 4.12 11.73
N ASN A 125 -9.06 2.82 11.48
CA ASN A 125 -8.61 2.23 10.22
C ASN A 125 -9.63 2.50 9.12
N ILE A 126 -9.31 3.41 8.19
CA ILE A 126 -10.21 3.78 7.08
C ILE A 126 -9.83 3.14 5.75
N GLY A 127 -8.65 2.56 5.68
CA GLY A 127 -8.13 2.00 4.43
C GLY A 127 -6.73 1.45 4.62
N GLN A 128 -5.98 1.35 3.52
CA GLN A 128 -4.65 0.76 3.53
C GLN A 128 -3.88 1.07 2.27
N ILE A 129 -2.55 1.01 2.35
CA ILE A 129 -1.68 0.91 1.19
C ILE A 129 -1.31 -0.56 0.98
N ASP A 130 -1.34 -1.00 -0.26
CA ASP A 130 -1.06 -2.38 -0.68
C ASP A 130 0.05 -2.38 -1.73
N ILE A 131 1.10 -3.16 -1.48
CA ILE A 131 2.24 -3.32 -2.39
C ILE A 131 2.40 -4.78 -2.76
N ASP A 132 2.38 -5.08 -4.06
CA ASP A 132 2.72 -6.41 -4.59
C ASP A 132 4.10 -6.37 -5.23
N SER A 133 4.87 -7.44 -5.00
CA SER A 133 6.22 -7.57 -5.55
C SER A 133 6.38 -8.87 -6.34
N HIS A 134 7.18 -8.80 -7.40
CA HIS A 134 7.61 -9.97 -8.18
C HIS A 134 8.87 -10.62 -7.60
N VAL A 135 9.32 -10.17 -6.43
CA VAL A 135 10.51 -10.67 -5.74
C VAL A 135 10.08 -11.39 -4.46
N LEU A 136 10.77 -12.49 -4.13
CA LEU A 136 10.55 -13.17 -2.86
C LEU A 136 11.25 -12.42 -1.72
N ASN A 137 10.54 -12.28 -0.59
CA ASN A 137 11.07 -11.73 0.65
C ASN A 137 11.80 -10.37 0.47
N PRO A 138 11.21 -9.38 -0.23
CA PRO A 138 11.90 -8.11 -0.45
C PRO A 138 11.71 -7.12 0.70
N PHE A 139 10.63 -7.28 1.51
CA PHE A 139 10.21 -6.28 2.48
C PHE A 139 10.94 -6.46 3.81
N THR A 140 11.39 -5.35 4.38
CA THR A 140 12.09 -5.28 5.66
C THR A 140 11.39 -4.24 6.55
N PRO A 141 11.75 -4.13 7.86
CA PRO A 141 11.17 -3.09 8.71
C PRO A 141 11.28 -1.67 8.15
N GLU A 142 12.29 -1.39 7.33
CA GLU A 142 12.44 -0.09 6.66
C GLU A 142 11.28 0.18 5.70
N ASP A 143 10.77 -0.85 5.01
CA ASP A 143 9.59 -0.72 4.16
C ASP A 143 8.35 -0.41 5.01
N GLU A 144 8.16 -1.10 6.13
CA GLU A 144 7.04 -0.84 7.02
C GLU A 144 7.06 0.59 7.54
N ASP A 145 8.21 1.07 8.03
CA ASP A 145 8.37 2.42 8.54
C ASP A 145 8.08 3.48 7.46
N PHE A 146 8.54 3.22 6.24
CA PHE A 146 8.32 4.12 5.11
C PHE A 146 6.83 4.19 4.72
N LEU A 147 6.16 3.04 4.64
CA LEU A 147 4.74 2.99 4.30
C LEU A 147 3.87 3.59 5.41
N GLU A 148 4.26 3.43 6.67
CA GLU A 148 3.60 4.09 7.80
C GLU A 148 3.75 5.62 7.71
N PHE A 149 4.94 6.11 7.33
CA PHE A 149 5.15 7.53 7.06
C PHE A 149 4.20 8.04 5.97
N ILE A 150 4.11 7.31 4.84
CA ILE A 150 3.22 7.67 3.73
C ILE A 150 1.78 7.75 4.21
N ASN A 151 1.33 6.76 4.98
CA ASN A 151 -0.05 6.72 5.47
C ASN A 151 -0.35 7.87 6.45
N ARG A 152 0.62 8.28 7.27
CA ARG A 152 0.45 9.46 8.13
C ARG A 152 0.29 10.75 7.30
N GLU A 153 1.05 10.87 6.21
CA GLU A 153 0.93 12.01 5.30
C GLU A 153 -0.42 11.99 4.56
N VAL A 154 -0.82 10.85 4.04
CA VAL A 154 -2.12 10.69 3.36
C VAL A 154 -3.29 10.95 4.31
N ALA A 155 -3.17 10.54 5.58
CA ALA A 155 -4.22 10.74 6.58
C ALA A 155 -4.58 12.22 6.77
N THR A 156 -3.67 13.14 6.50
CA THR A 156 -3.94 14.58 6.61
C THR A 156 -4.94 15.10 5.57
N LEU A 157 -5.24 14.29 4.56
CA LEU A 157 -6.22 14.62 3.49
C LEU A 157 -7.66 14.26 3.87
N PHE A 158 -7.86 13.57 4.99
CA PHE A 158 -9.17 13.04 5.41
C PHE A 158 -9.64 13.55 6.76
#